data_4d27fda8977620c086b7c9d0faade0b6
#
_entry.id   4d27fda8977620c086b7c9d0faade0b6
#
_cell.length_a   1.000
_cell.length_b   1.000
_cell.length_c   1.000
_cell.angle_alpha   90.00
_cell.angle_beta   90.00
_cell.angle_gamma   90.00
#
_symmetry.space_group_name_H-M   'P 1'
#
loop_
_entity.id
_entity.type
_entity.pdbx_description
1 polymer ?
#
loop_
_entity_poly.entity_id
_entity_poly.type
_entity_poly.pdbx_seq_one_letter_code
_entity_poly.pdbx_strand_id
1 'polypeptide(L)'
;IVDDKKMALQIGAFNYSQEDYGMYLIYGLPMGTTPADDIIKEIDEEIAKLQSELISENDYQKLQNKFENQYVNSNDNVEGIADNLATYYMLYGDINLINTEIDIYRSITREEIQDVAKKYLNPNQRLILDYVPASEKTQN
;
A
#
# COMPACT_ATOMS: atom_id res chain seq x y z
N ILE A 1 1.51 -14.03 6.07
CA ILE A 1 1.83 -13.53 7.42
C ILE A 1 0.59 -13.65 8.32
N VAL A 2 -0.57 -13.16 7.89
CA VAL A 2 -1.82 -13.25 8.67
C VAL A 2 -2.35 -14.68 8.66
N ASP A 3 -2.72 -15.18 7.49
CA ASP A 3 -3.46 -16.45 7.37
C ASP A 3 -2.56 -17.68 7.53
N ASP A 4 -1.39 -17.69 6.90
CA ASP A 4 -0.51 -18.86 6.87
C ASP A 4 0.39 -18.93 8.11
N LYS A 5 1.06 -17.84 8.48
CA LYS A 5 2.02 -17.79 9.59
C LYS A 5 1.39 -17.40 10.93
N LYS A 6 0.20 -16.82 10.92
CA LYS A 6 -0.56 -16.37 12.12
C LYS A 6 0.27 -15.49 13.07
N MET A 7 1.13 -14.65 12.51
CA MET A 7 2.02 -13.76 13.27
C MET A 7 1.39 -12.42 13.54
N ALA A 8 0.47 -11.98 12.69
CA ALA A 8 -0.22 -10.72 12.81
C ALA A 8 -1.74 -10.90 12.70
N LEU A 9 -2.50 -10.10 13.43
CA LEU A 9 -3.95 -9.99 13.28
C LEU A 9 -4.30 -9.27 11.98
N GLN A 10 -3.49 -8.30 11.59
CA GLN A 10 -3.68 -7.52 10.38
C GLN A 10 -2.32 -7.01 9.87
N ILE A 11 -2.16 -7.01 8.57
CA ILE A 11 -1.10 -6.28 7.85
C ILE A 11 -1.75 -5.51 6.73
N GLY A 12 -1.32 -4.27 6.51
CA GLY A 12 -1.78 -3.44 5.42
C GLY A 12 -0.68 -2.55 4.89
N ALA A 13 -0.86 -2.11 3.67
CA ALA A 13 0.03 -1.13 3.03
C ALA A 13 -0.82 -0.16 2.21
N PHE A 14 -0.46 1.11 2.25
CA PHE A 14 -1.14 2.14 1.46
C PHE A 14 -0.21 3.32 1.17
N ASN A 15 -0.51 4.00 0.09
CA ASN A 15 0.14 5.23 -0.28
C ASN A 15 -0.67 6.41 0.27
N TYR A 16 -0.01 7.28 1.03
CA TYR A 16 -0.58 8.52 1.53
C TYR A 16 0.02 9.67 0.74
N SER A 17 -0.67 10.05 -0.34
CA SER A 17 -0.25 11.13 -1.24
C SER A 17 -0.79 12.46 -0.78
N GLN A 18 0.04 13.49 -0.91
CA GLN A 18 -0.31 14.90 -0.73
C GLN A 18 0.17 15.70 -1.93
N GLU A 19 -0.11 17.01 -1.96
CA GLU A 19 0.21 17.90 -3.08
C GLU A 19 1.72 17.91 -3.42
N ASP A 20 2.58 18.13 -2.41
CA ASP A 20 4.02 18.28 -2.62
C ASP A 20 4.83 17.01 -2.33
N TYR A 21 4.34 16.15 -1.44
CA TYR A 21 5.02 14.93 -1.03
C TYR A 21 4.03 13.89 -0.48
N GLY A 22 4.51 12.71 -0.24
CA GLY A 22 3.70 11.64 0.34
C GLY A 22 4.56 10.63 1.07
N MET A 23 3.92 9.62 1.63
CA MET A 23 4.61 8.50 2.25
C MET A 23 3.92 7.18 1.88
N TYR A 24 4.71 6.14 1.77
CA TYR A 24 4.19 4.78 1.68
C TYR A 24 4.26 4.16 3.06
N LEU A 25 3.11 3.76 3.58
CA LEU A 25 2.96 3.19 4.91
C LEU A 25 2.72 1.70 4.83
N ILE A 26 3.47 0.94 5.62
CA ILE A 26 3.19 -0.46 5.91
C ILE A 26 2.94 -0.56 7.41
N TYR A 27 1.85 -1.17 7.81
CA TYR A 27 1.53 -1.38 9.22
C TYR A 27 1.20 -2.83 9.49
N GLY A 28 1.52 -3.27 10.70
CA GLY A 28 1.20 -4.61 11.18
C GLY A 28 0.70 -4.56 12.62
N LEU A 29 -0.33 -5.34 12.92
CA LEU A 29 -0.81 -5.55 14.28
C LEU A 29 -0.41 -6.96 14.73
N PRO A 30 0.57 -7.09 15.65
CA PRO A 30 1.04 -8.39 16.13
C PRO A 30 -0.09 -9.24 16.72
N MET A 31 0.01 -10.57 16.56
CA MET A 31 -0.89 -11.52 17.20
C MET A 31 -0.25 -12.08 18.48
N GLY A 32 -0.96 -11.95 19.60
CA GLY A 32 -0.52 -12.51 20.88
C GLY A 32 0.81 -11.93 21.34
N THR A 33 1.82 -12.78 21.48
CA THR A 33 3.18 -12.42 21.92
C THR A 33 4.20 -12.35 20.79
N THR A 34 3.75 -12.29 19.54
CA THR A 34 4.65 -12.20 18.38
C THR A 34 5.45 -10.90 18.45
N PRO A 35 6.80 -10.94 18.43
CA PRO A 35 7.61 -9.74 18.42
C PRO A 35 7.40 -8.91 17.13
N ALA A 36 7.42 -7.59 17.26
CA ALA A 36 7.30 -6.70 16.10
C ALA A 36 8.44 -6.93 15.08
N ASP A 37 9.65 -7.19 15.55
CA ASP A 37 10.82 -7.48 14.71
C ASP A 37 10.61 -8.69 13.79
N ASP A 38 9.91 -9.72 14.25
CA ASP A 38 9.61 -10.90 13.43
C ASP A 38 8.65 -10.54 12.27
N ILE A 39 7.67 -9.66 12.53
CA ILE A 39 6.77 -9.17 11.49
C ILE A 39 7.52 -8.28 10.49
N ILE A 40 8.41 -7.41 10.97
CA ILE A 40 9.24 -6.55 10.13
C ILE A 40 10.10 -7.40 9.20
N LYS A 41 10.72 -8.46 9.71
CA LYS A 41 11.52 -9.40 8.92
C LYS A 41 10.71 -10.06 7.81
N GLU A 42 9.50 -10.50 8.12
CA GLU A 42 8.59 -11.08 7.11
C GLU A 42 8.19 -10.08 6.03
N ILE A 43 7.94 -8.83 6.41
CA ILE A 43 7.66 -7.75 5.47
C ILE A 43 8.88 -7.52 4.57
N ASP A 44 10.10 -7.50 5.14
CA ASP A 44 11.33 -7.33 4.38
C ASP A 44 11.57 -8.46 3.38
N GLU A 45 11.25 -9.70 3.75
CA GLU A 45 11.34 -10.86 2.85
C GLU A 45 10.36 -10.72 1.67
N GLU A 46 9.13 -10.27 1.91
CA GLU A 46 8.15 -10.03 0.85
C GLU A 46 8.55 -8.85 -0.07
N ILE A 47 9.09 -7.78 0.50
CA ILE A 47 9.64 -6.66 -0.28
C ILE A 47 10.82 -7.14 -1.16
N ALA A 48 11.73 -7.94 -0.60
CA ALA A 48 12.87 -8.49 -1.34
C ALA A 48 12.42 -9.39 -2.51
N LYS A 49 11.38 -10.19 -2.33
CA LYS A 49 10.77 -10.96 -3.42
C LYS A 49 10.22 -10.04 -4.51
N LEU A 50 9.45 -9.03 -4.14
CA LEU A 50 8.88 -8.07 -5.09
C LEU A 50 9.97 -7.31 -5.88
N GLN A 51 11.13 -7.09 -5.27
CA GLN A 51 12.27 -6.45 -5.93
C GLN A 51 13.06 -7.39 -6.84
N SER A 52 13.12 -8.69 -6.51
CA SER A 52 13.91 -9.68 -7.25
C SER A 52 13.14 -10.42 -8.34
N GLU A 53 11.83 -10.58 -8.15
CA GLU A 53 10.96 -11.37 -9.01
C GLU A 53 9.76 -10.55 -9.47
N LEU A 54 9.24 -10.83 -10.65
CA LEU A 54 7.96 -10.28 -11.06
C LEU A 54 6.84 -10.94 -10.27
N ILE A 55 5.85 -10.16 -9.84
CA ILE A 55 4.63 -10.72 -9.25
C ILE A 55 4.00 -11.72 -10.22
N SER A 56 3.34 -12.76 -9.68
CA SER A 56 2.68 -13.75 -10.52
C SER A 56 1.59 -13.11 -11.38
N GLU A 57 1.33 -13.67 -12.55
CA GLU A 57 0.24 -13.20 -13.43
C GLU A 57 -1.11 -13.22 -12.72
N ASN A 58 -1.35 -14.25 -11.90
CA ASN A 58 -2.57 -14.37 -11.13
C ASN A 58 -2.72 -13.25 -10.08
N ASP A 59 -1.65 -12.89 -9.38
CA ASP A 59 -1.68 -11.82 -8.39
C ASP A 59 -1.77 -10.43 -9.05
N TYR A 60 -1.10 -10.26 -10.19
CA TYR A 60 -1.25 -9.07 -11.00
C TYR A 60 -2.72 -8.88 -11.45
N GLN A 61 -3.36 -9.92 -11.95
CA GLN A 61 -4.78 -9.86 -12.34
C GLN A 61 -5.70 -9.56 -11.15
N LYS A 62 -5.42 -10.12 -9.97
CA LYS A 62 -6.15 -9.77 -8.73
C LYS A 62 -6.00 -8.29 -8.37
N LEU A 63 -4.80 -7.72 -8.52
CA LEU A 63 -4.58 -6.30 -8.27
C LEU A 63 -5.36 -5.44 -9.26
N GLN A 64 -5.33 -5.74 -10.55
CA GLN A 64 -6.11 -5.04 -11.57
C GLN A 64 -7.60 -5.05 -11.22
N ASN A 65 -8.16 -6.21 -10.92
CA ASN A 65 -9.57 -6.35 -10.56
C ASN A 65 -9.92 -5.59 -9.26
N LYS A 66 -8.99 -5.57 -8.28
CA LYS A 66 -9.17 -4.83 -7.04
C LYS A 66 -9.27 -3.31 -7.28
N PHE A 67 -8.34 -2.76 -8.07
CA PHE A 67 -8.35 -1.34 -8.41
C PHE A 67 -9.59 -0.96 -9.21
N GLU A 68 -9.99 -1.80 -10.17
CA GLU A 68 -11.20 -1.58 -10.95
C GLU A 68 -12.45 -1.54 -10.06
N ASN A 69 -12.58 -2.47 -9.13
CA ASN A 69 -13.66 -2.47 -8.14
C ASN A 69 -13.64 -1.22 -7.25
N GLN A 70 -12.47 -0.81 -6.76
CA GLN A 70 -12.33 0.39 -5.95
C GLN A 70 -12.76 1.64 -6.72
N TYR A 71 -12.31 1.77 -7.96
CA TYR A 71 -12.66 2.87 -8.84
C TYR A 71 -14.17 2.93 -9.11
N VAL A 72 -14.81 1.81 -9.43
CA VAL A 72 -16.26 1.75 -9.64
C VAL A 72 -17.00 2.13 -8.36
N ASN A 73 -16.63 1.56 -7.22
CA ASN A 73 -17.30 1.83 -5.95
C ASN A 73 -17.08 3.27 -5.44
N SER A 74 -15.94 3.89 -5.74
CA SER A 74 -15.70 5.29 -5.37
C SER A 74 -16.54 6.29 -6.17
N ASN A 75 -17.07 5.87 -7.32
CA ASN A 75 -17.87 6.67 -8.23
C ASN A 75 -19.35 6.21 -8.28
N ASP A 76 -19.82 5.40 -7.35
CA ASP A 76 -21.18 4.83 -7.38
C ASP A 76 -22.26 5.76 -6.78
N ASN A 77 -21.84 6.86 -6.14
CA ASN A 77 -22.73 7.81 -5.48
C ASN A 77 -22.25 9.26 -5.66
N VAL A 78 -23.15 10.21 -5.40
CA VAL A 78 -22.91 11.65 -5.62
C VAL A 78 -21.77 12.19 -4.75
N GLU A 79 -21.65 11.71 -3.51
CA GLU A 79 -20.60 12.13 -2.58
C GLU A 79 -19.21 11.71 -3.10
N GLY A 80 -19.05 10.45 -3.48
CA GLY A 80 -17.81 9.91 -4.04
C GLY A 80 -17.42 10.62 -5.35
N ILE A 81 -18.38 10.87 -6.24
CA ILE A 81 -18.13 11.63 -7.47
C ILE A 81 -17.65 13.06 -7.15
N ALA A 82 -18.31 13.74 -6.20
CA ALA A 82 -17.93 15.10 -5.82
C ALA A 82 -16.53 15.16 -5.19
N ASP A 83 -16.20 14.23 -4.30
CA ASP A 83 -14.88 14.12 -3.67
C ASP A 83 -13.79 13.84 -4.70
N ASN A 84 -14.03 12.91 -5.62
CA ASN A 84 -13.07 12.58 -6.67
C ASN A 84 -12.84 13.75 -7.63
N LEU A 85 -13.91 14.43 -8.08
CA LEU A 85 -13.78 15.63 -8.93
C LEU A 85 -13.01 16.75 -8.23
N ALA A 86 -13.28 17.01 -6.94
CA ALA A 86 -12.57 18.01 -6.15
C ALA A 86 -11.08 17.65 -6.00
N THR A 87 -10.79 16.39 -5.69
CA THR A 87 -9.42 15.87 -5.53
C THR A 87 -8.63 15.97 -6.83
N TYR A 88 -9.20 15.51 -7.96
CA TYR A 88 -8.54 15.58 -9.25
C TYR A 88 -8.28 17.01 -9.70
N TYR A 89 -9.24 17.92 -9.47
CA TYR A 89 -9.02 19.34 -9.76
C TYR A 89 -7.93 19.97 -8.89
N MET A 90 -7.98 19.70 -7.58
CA MET A 90 -7.07 20.31 -6.61
C MET A 90 -5.62 19.82 -6.79
N LEU A 91 -5.42 18.51 -6.98
CA LEU A 91 -4.08 17.91 -7.02
C LEU A 91 -3.47 17.88 -8.43
N TYR A 92 -4.29 17.74 -9.47
CA TYR A 92 -3.80 17.50 -10.83
C TYR A 92 -4.28 18.55 -11.83
N GLY A 93 -5.26 19.38 -11.48
CA GLY A 93 -5.86 20.36 -12.40
C GLY A 93 -6.69 19.73 -13.52
N ASP A 94 -6.97 18.43 -13.46
CA ASP A 94 -7.65 17.66 -14.51
C ASP A 94 -8.80 16.82 -13.95
N ILE A 95 -10.01 17.34 -14.09
CA ILE A 95 -11.23 16.63 -13.67
C ILE A 95 -11.54 15.42 -14.56
N ASN A 96 -10.97 15.34 -15.77
CA ASN A 96 -11.23 14.22 -16.67
C ASN A 96 -10.61 12.90 -16.17
N LEU A 97 -9.73 12.95 -15.18
CA LEU A 97 -9.20 11.77 -14.50
C LEU A 97 -10.32 10.86 -13.95
N ILE A 98 -11.49 11.43 -13.60
CA ILE A 98 -12.66 10.63 -13.24
C ILE A 98 -13.14 9.67 -14.35
N ASN A 99 -12.76 9.89 -15.58
CA ASN A 99 -13.09 9.02 -16.70
C ASN A 99 -11.91 8.16 -17.17
N THR A 100 -10.68 8.58 -16.92
CA THR A 100 -9.47 8.02 -17.55
C THR A 100 -8.51 7.36 -16.57
N GLU A 101 -8.64 7.58 -15.27
CA GLU A 101 -7.72 7.01 -14.26
C GLU A 101 -7.67 5.48 -14.33
N ILE A 102 -8.80 4.84 -14.60
CA ILE A 102 -8.86 3.38 -14.73
C ILE A 102 -7.97 2.85 -15.85
N ASP A 103 -7.84 3.59 -16.95
CA ASP A 103 -6.98 3.19 -18.07
C ASP A 103 -5.50 3.34 -17.71
N ILE A 104 -5.16 4.32 -16.85
CA ILE A 104 -3.82 4.46 -16.29
C ILE A 104 -3.47 3.23 -15.44
N TYR A 105 -4.35 2.82 -14.53
CA TYR A 105 -4.13 1.60 -13.72
C TYR A 105 -4.00 0.34 -14.57
N ARG A 106 -4.80 0.21 -15.63
CA ARG A 106 -4.74 -0.93 -16.57
C ARG A 106 -3.46 -0.96 -17.38
N SER A 107 -2.82 0.18 -17.61
CA SER A 107 -1.58 0.28 -18.38
C SER A 107 -0.33 -0.08 -17.58
N ILE A 108 -0.40 -0.08 -16.23
CA ILE A 108 0.75 -0.38 -15.36
C ILE A 108 1.16 -1.84 -15.55
N THR A 109 2.44 -2.06 -15.85
CA THR A 109 3.00 -3.39 -16.07
C THR A 109 3.57 -4.01 -14.78
N ARG A 110 3.83 -5.31 -14.81
CA ARG A 110 4.48 -6.02 -13.70
C ARG A 110 5.91 -5.54 -13.47
N GLU A 111 6.60 -5.20 -14.54
CA GLU A 111 7.94 -4.64 -14.54
C GLU A 111 7.97 -3.26 -13.88
N GLU A 112 7.01 -2.40 -14.18
CA GLU A 112 6.89 -1.09 -13.55
C GLU A 112 6.61 -1.20 -12.04
N ILE A 113 5.79 -2.16 -11.61
CA ILE A 113 5.56 -2.44 -10.19
C ILE A 113 6.88 -2.83 -9.50
N GLN A 114 7.67 -3.71 -10.12
CA GLN A 114 8.97 -4.13 -9.60
C GLN A 114 9.96 -2.95 -9.53
N ASP A 115 10.01 -2.12 -10.56
CA ASP A 115 10.91 -0.97 -10.62
C ASP A 115 10.58 0.07 -9.54
N VAL A 116 9.28 0.32 -9.30
CA VAL A 116 8.82 1.18 -8.19
C VAL A 116 9.22 0.58 -6.84
N ALA A 117 9.09 -0.73 -6.65
CA ALA A 117 9.52 -1.40 -5.43
C ALA A 117 11.04 -1.26 -5.21
N LYS A 118 11.85 -1.45 -6.23
CA LYS A 118 13.31 -1.24 -6.18
C LYS A 118 13.67 0.20 -5.83
N LYS A 119 12.94 1.16 -6.37
CA LYS A 119 13.23 2.58 -6.21
C LYS A 119 12.87 3.11 -4.83
N TYR A 120 11.70 2.73 -4.31
CA TYR A 120 11.12 3.36 -3.13
C TYR A 120 11.13 2.50 -1.86
N LEU A 121 11.10 1.17 -1.98
CA LEU A 121 11.08 0.29 -0.81
C LEU A 121 12.51 -0.07 -0.35
N ASN A 122 13.31 0.95 -0.07
CA ASN A 122 14.70 0.79 0.35
C ASN A 122 14.79 0.79 1.89
N PRO A 123 15.39 -0.22 2.53
CA PRO A 123 15.53 -0.30 3.98
C PRO A 123 16.30 0.89 4.60
N ASN A 124 17.17 1.56 3.82
CA ASN A 124 17.91 2.74 4.29
C ASN A 124 17.09 4.05 4.25
N GLN A 125 15.87 4.03 3.71
CA GLN A 125 15.00 5.20 3.55
C GLN A 125 13.67 5.03 4.26
N ARG A 126 13.62 4.21 5.30
CA ARG A 126 12.41 3.96 6.09
C ARG A 126 12.55 4.42 7.54
N LEU A 127 11.44 4.77 8.13
CA LEU A 127 11.27 4.95 9.56
C LEU A 127 10.42 3.80 10.11
N ILE A 128 10.86 3.17 11.19
CA ILE A 128 10.09 2.17 11.93
C ILE A 128 9.58 2.82 13.20
N LEU A 129 8.27 2.71 13.41
CA LEU A 129 7.59 3.15 14.63
C LEU A 129 6.99 1.94 15.33
N ASP A 130 7.47 1.65 16.52
CA ASP A 130 6.94 0.59 17.35
C ASP A 130 6.03 1.18 18.44
N TYR A 131 4.77 0.79 18.42
CA TYR A 131 3.77 1.20 19.40
C TYR A 131 3.57 0.09 20.42
N VAL A 132 4.17 0.27 21.58
CA VAL A 132 4.05 -0.68 22.70
C VAL A 132 3.16 -0.12 23.82
N PRO A 133 2.45 -0.98 24.57
CA PRO A 133 1.72 -0.57 25.76
C PRO A 133 2.64 0.16 26.77
N ALA A 134 2.10 1.13 27.50
CA ALA A 134 2.88 1.92 28.47
C ALA A 134 3.55 1.05 29.55
N SER A 135 2.98 -0.12 29.84
CA SER A 135 3.52 -1.11 30.79
C SER A 135 4.79 -1.82 30.30
N GLU A 136 5.04 -1.79 28.98
CA GLU A 136 6.19 -2.45 28.34
C GLU A 136 7.31 -1.46 27.97
N LYS A 137 7.13 -0.17 28.28
CA LYS A 137 8.20 0.81 28.09
C LYS A 137 9.38 0.46 28.96
N THR A 138 10.43 -0.09 28.36
CA THR A 138 11.73 -0.20 29.00
C THR A 138 12.19 1.22 29.34
N GLN A 139 12.35 1.53 30.63
CA GLN A 139 13.00 2.76 31.07
C GLN A 139 14.46 2.70 30.62
N ASN A 140 14.77 3.41 29.53
CA ASN A 140 16.14 3.74 29.16
C ASN A 140 16.57 5.04 29.89
#